data_4580e18f7e9d8011e1d7cea3cdcf596a
#
_entry.id   4580e18f7e9d8011e1d7cea3cdcf596a
#
_cell.length_a   1.000
_cell.length_b   1.000
_cell.length_c   1.000
_cell.angle_alpha   90.00
_cell.angle_beta   90.00
_cell.angle_gamma   90.00
#
_symmetry.space_group_name_H-M   'P 1'
#
loop_
_entity.id
_entity.type
_entity.pdbx_description
1 polymer ?
#
loop_
_entity_poly.entity_id
_entity_poly.type
_entity_poly.pdbx_seq_one_letter_code
_entity_poly.pdbx_strand_id
1 'polypeptide(L)'
;MGDFILETVEKEHNRMALNVAALAGDILLASGAEIFRVEETINRIAHAYGIDSCDPFVLSSGFFLTADSNSDQNFAWVRHIPLSATRLDRVTAVNQLSREIEHGFYTPEEAYQKLQDIQQMPAKRNLCQILASGVGSGCFCYLFGGDPVDCIVAFIAGLLLYVYLLCVVKGQLSKIATNISGGMFVTFIAVLKIGRASCRERV
;
A
#
# COMPACT_ATOMS: atom_id res chain seq x y z
N MET A 1 9.43 -25.67 -38.55
CA MET A 1 8.56 -24.46 -38.59
C MET A 1 7.54 -24.45 -37.44
N GLY A 2 6.99 -25.60 -37.06
CA GLY A 2 6.08 -25.71 -35.89
C GLY A 2 6.79 -25.42 -34.56
N ASP A 3 7.99 -25.96 -34.34
CA ASP A 3 8.73 -25.79 -33.10
C ASP A 3 9.13 -24.34 -32.86
N PHE A 4 9.49 -23.60 -33.88
CA PHE A 4 9.82 -22.17 -33.79
C PHE A 4 8.60 -21.29 -33.41
N ILE A 5 7.41 -21.67 -33.88
CA ILE A 5 6.18 -20.92 -33.52
C ILE A 5 5.79 -21.21 -32.08
N LEU A 6 5.90 -22.46 -31.61
CA LEU A 6 5.62 -22.85 -30.24
C LEU A 6 6.58 -22.14 -29.25
N GLU A 7 7.87 -22.12 -29.54
CA GLU A 7 8.88 -21.41 -28.73
C GLU A 7 8.62 -19.90 -28.67
N THR A 8 8.17 -19.28 -29.76
CA THR A 8 7.83 -17.85 -29.78
C THR A 8 6.61 -17.54 -28.93
N VAL A 9 5.58 -18.39 -28.99
CA VAL A 9 4.32 -18.25 -28.21
C VAL A 9 4.59 -18.44 -26.70
N GLU A 10 5.38 -19.46 -26.35
CA GLU A 10 5.77 -19.70 -24.96
C GLU A 10 6.59 -18.52 -24.38
N LYS A 11 7.48 -17.95 -25.17
CA LYS A 11 8.27 -16.79 -24.80
C LYS A 11 7.43 -15.53 -24.56
N GLU A 12 6.43 -15.27 -25.39
CA GLU A 12 5.50 -14.16 -25.19
C GLU A 12 4.64 -14.38 -23.96
N HIS A 13 4.17 -15.62 -23.72
CA HIS A 13 3.41 -15.99 -22.53
C HIS A 13 4.24 -15.74 -21.25
N ASN A 14 5.46 -16.25 -21.18
CA ASN A 14 6.34 -16.09 -20.02
C ASN A 14 6.67 -14.61 -19.77
N ARG A 15 6.91 -13.83 -20.82
CA ARG A 15 7.12 -12.39 -20.70
C ARG A 15 5.89 -11.66 -20.15
N MET A 16 4.69 -12.02 -20.60
CA MET A 16 3.45 -11.43 -20.11
C MET A 16 3.21 -11.82 -18.65
N ALA A 17 3.42 -13.06 -18.27
CA ALA A 17 3.31 -13.55 -16.89
C ALA A 17 4.26 -12.80 -15.94
N LEU A 18 5.51 -12.58 -16.34
CA LEU A 18 6.47 -11.78 -15.56
C LEU A 18 6.08 -10.30 -15.48
N ASN A 19 5.48 -9.74 -16.53
CA ASN A 19 4.94 -8.39 -16.48
C ASN A 19 3.78 -8.27 -15.47
N VAL A 20 2.91 -9.29 -15.39
CA VAL A 20 1.83 -9.36 -14.38
C VAL A 20 2.42 -9.40 -12.98
N ALA A 21 3.38 -10.28 -12.73
CA ALA A 21 4.05 -10.40 -11.44
C ALA A 21 4.76 -9.10 -11.03
N ALA A 22 5.50 -8.47 -11.96
CA ALA A 22 6.17 -7.19 -11.73
C ALA A 22 5.16 -6.06 -11.45
N LEU A 23 4.07 -5.97 -12.21
CA LEU A 23 3.03 -4.94 -12.00
C LEU A 23 2.32 -5.12 -10.64
N ALA A 24 2.05 -6.37 -10.23
CA ALA A 24 1.51 -6.64 -8.90
C ALA A 24 2.46 -6.17 -7.80
N GLY A 25 3.77 -6.45 -7.94
CA GLY A 25 4.82 -5.96 -7.06
C GLY A 25 4.88 -4.43 -6.99
N ASP A 26 4.82 -3.76 -8.15
CA ASP A 26 4.77 -2.28 -8.25
C ASP A 26 3.60 -1.71 -7.43
N ILE A 27 2.39 -2.25 -7.64
CA ILE A 27 1.17 -1.76 -6.96
C ILE A 27 1.25 -2.00 -5.45
N LEU A 28 1.70 -3.18 -5.03
CA LEU A 28 1.82 -3.53 -3.61
C LEU A 28 2.83 -2.64 -2.90
N LEU A 29 4.04 -2.48 -3.46
CA LEU A 29 5.10 -1.68 -2.86
C LEU A 29 4.71 -0.19 -2.82
N ALA A 30 4.17 0.34 -3.93
CA ALA A 30 3.64 1.71 -3.98
C ALA A 30 2.50 1.94 -2.97
N SER A 31 1.74 0.90 -2.64
CA SER A 31 0.62 0.94 -1.69
C SER A 31 1.03 0.70 -0.23
N GLY A 32 2.32 0.53 0.05
CA GLY A 32 2.86 0.37 1.40
C GLY A 32 2.67 -1.04 1.97
N ALA A 33 2.65 -2.07 1.12
CA ALA A 33 2.69 -3.46 1.56
C ALA A 33 4.06 -3.79 2.16
N GLU A 34 4.10 -4.78 3.03
CA GLU A 34 5.34 -5.29 3.63
C GLU A 34 6.20 -6.01 2.57
N ILE A 35 7.52 -5.81 2.64
CA ILE A 35 8.49 -6.30 1.65
C ILE A 35 8.31 -7.80 1.36
N PHE A 36 8.25 -8.63 2.41
CA PHE A 36 8.12 -10.08 2.26
C PHE A 36 6.80 -10.48 1.56
N ARG A 37 5.71 -9.71 1.77
CA ARG A 37 4.45 -9.97 1.08
C ARG A 37 4.50 -9.61 -0.40
N VAL A 38 5.29 -8.60 -0.76
CA VAL A 38 5.53 -8.27 -2.16
C VAL A 38 6.27 -9.41 -2.84
N GLU A 39 7.36 -9.92 -2.23
CA GLU A 39 8.14 -11.06 -2.73
C GLU A 39 7.27 -12.31 -2.87
N GLU A 40 6.51 -12.65 -1.83
CA GLU A 40 5.60 -13.79 -1.84
C GLU A 40 4.56 -13.70 -2.97
N THR A 41 3.99 -12.50 -3.19
CA THR A 41 2.97 -12.31 -4.22
C THR A 41 3.55 -12.39 -5.63
N ILE A 42 4.74 -11.82 -5.85
CA ILE A 42 5.45 -11.94 -7.13
C ILE A 42 5.72 -13.41 -7.46
N ASN A 43 6.29 -14.16 -6.50
CA ASN A 43 6.59 -15.58 -6.67
C ASN A 43 5.32 -16.39 -6.92
N ARG A 44 4.25 -16.16 -6.17
CA ARG A 44 2.96 -16.84 -6.33
C ARG A 44 2.41 -16.67 -7.75
N ILE A 45 2.42 -15.45 -8.27
CA ILE A 45 1.91 -15.16 -9.62
C ILE A 45 2.82 -15.81 -10.67
N ALA A 46 4.14 -15.72 -10.54
CA ALA A 46 5.07 -16.34 -11.45
C ALA A 46 4.88 -17.87 -11.52
N HIS A 47 4.83 -18.53 -10.36
CA HIS A 47 4.59 -19.98 -10.27
C HIS A 47 3.23 -20.40 -10.84
N ALA A 48 2.18 -19.61 -10.61
CA ALA A 48 0.84 -19.90 -11.15
C ALA A 48 0.81 -19.93 -12.69
N TYR A 49 1.72 -19.19 -13.34
CA TYR A 49 1.88 -19.19 -14.80
C TYR A 49 3.02 -20.10 -15.29
N GLY A 50 3.56 -20.97 -14.40
CA GLY A 50 4.57 -21.98 -14.77
C GLY A 50 6.01 -21.47 -14.82
N ILE A 51 6.32 -20.34 -14.20
CA ILE A 51 7.67 -19.81 -14.10
C ILE A 51 8.25 -20.17 -12.73
N ASP A 52 9.02 -21.25 -12.67
CA ASP A 52 9.58 -21.78 -11.40
C ASP A 52 10.84 -21.04 -10.93
N SER A 53 11.61 -20.47 -11.85
CA SER A 53 12.86 -19.75 -11.54
C SER A 53 12.62 -18.24 -11.56
N CYS A 54 11.89 -17.72 -10.57
CA CYS A 54 11.63 -16.31 -10.38
C CYS A 54 12.20 -15.87 -9.04
N ASP A 55 13.18 -14.97 -9.04
CA ASP A 55 13.86 -14.48 -7.84
C ASP A 55 13.63 -12.96 -7.69
N PRO A 56 12.59 -12.54 -6.94
CA PRO A 56 12.38 -11.14 -6.58
C PRO A 56 13.28 -10.75 -5.40
N PHE A 57 13.99 -9.64 -5.52
CA PHE A 57 14.70 -8.98 -4.43
C PHE A 57 14.09 -7.61 -4.21
N VAL A 58 13.30 -7.47 -3.14
CA VAL A 58 12.50 -6.28 -2.87
C VAL A 58 13.17 -5.38 -1.82
N LEU A 59 13.23 -4.10 -2.12
CA LEU A 59 13.68 -3.02 -1.24
C LEU A 59 12.53 -2.08 -0.92
N SER A 60 12.72 -1.19 0.06
CA SER A 60 11.69 -0.21 0.45
C SER A 60 11.32 0.81 -0.64
N SER A 61 12.18 0.99 -1.65
CA SER A 61 12.01 1.97 -2.73
C SER A 61 12.02 1.37 -4.13
N GLY A 62 11.94 0.05 -4.26
CA GLY A 62 11.95 -0.64 -5.54
C GLY A 62 12.27 -2.12 -5.41
N PHE A 63 12.37 -2.81 -6.54
CA PHE A 63 12.75 -4.21 -6.56
C PHE A 63 13.54 -4.57 -7.83
N PHE A 64 14.28 -5.65 -7.71
CA PHE A 64 14.89 -6.37 -8.81
C PHE A 64 14.12 -7.67 -8.98
N LEU A 65 13.82 -8.04 -10.19
CA LEU A 65 13.19 -9.30 -10.53
C LEU A 65 14.04 -9.98 -11.58
N THR A 66 14.55 -11.14 -11.26
CA THR A 66 15.25 -12.02 -12.21
C THR A 66 14.43 -13.27 -12.43
N ALA A 67 14.32 -13.70 -13.66
CA ALA A 67 13.70 -14.96 -14.01
C ALA A 67 14.53 -15.66 -15.09
N ASP A 68 14.77 -16.94 -14.86
CA ASP A 68 15.41 -17.81 -15.84
C ASP A 68 14.31 -18.55 -16.61
N SER A 69 14.29 -18.39 -17.91
CA SER A 69 13.43 -19.18 -18.79
C SER A 69 14.28 -20.29 -19.40
N ASN A 70 13.75 -21.50 -19.43
CA ASN A 70 14.40 -22.69 -20.03
C ASN A 70 14.89 -22.48 -21.47
N SER A 71 14.62 -21.33 -22.08
CA SER A 71 15.10 -20.87 -23.37
C SER A 71 16.14 -19.77 -23.19
N ASP A 72 17.41 -20.07 -22.97
CA ASP A 72 18.62 -19.20 -23.12
C ASP A 72 18.47 -17.68 -22.86
N GLN A 73 17.41 -17.21 -22.17
CA GLN A 73 17.13 -15.82 -21.91
C GLN A 73 16.81 -15.56 -20.44
N ASN A 74 17.74 -14.87 -19.80
CA ASN A 74 17.54 -14.32 -18.47
C ASN A 74 16.80 -12.98 -18.58
N PHE A 75 15.67 -12.86 -17.90
CA PHE A 75 14.94 -11.61 -17.76
C PHE A 75 15.38 -10.92 -16.47
N ALA A 76 15.66 -9.63 -16.54
CA ALA A 76 15.96 -8.81 -15.38
C ALA A 76 15.15 -7.50 -15.43
N TRP A 77 14.36 -7.25 -14.40
CA TRP A 77 13.65 -5.99 -14.21
C TRP A 77 14.20 -5.24 -13.02
N VAL A 78 14.40 -3.95 -13.21
CA VAL A 78 14.72 -3.00 -12.13
C VAL A 78 13.61 -1.97 -12.08
N ARG A 79 12.95 -1.85 -10.95
CA ARG A 79 11.87 -0.88 -10.73
C ARG A 79 12.21 0.02 -9.56
N HIS A 80 12.18 1.33 -9.79
CA HIS A 80 12.20 2.32 -8.74
C HIS A 80 10.78 2.82 -8.48
N ILE A 81 10.31 2.69 -7.25
CA ILE A 81 8.93 2.98 -6.86
C ILE A 81 8.97 4.04 -5.77
N PRO A 82 8.51 5.27 -6.04
CA PRO A 82 8.43 6.29 -5.00
C PRO A 82 7.39 5.88 -3.95
N LEU A 83 7.77 5.94 -2.68
CA LEU A 83 6.86 5.70 -1.56
C LEU A 83 5.66 6.65 -1.65
N SER A 84 4.48 6.09 -1.78
CA SER A 84 3.21 6.82 -1.74
C SER A 84 2.49 6.62 -0.39
N ALA A 85 1.31 7.21 -0.24
CA ALA A 85 0.47 6.96 0.93
C ALA A 85 -0.02 5.50 0.94
N THR A 86 -0.14 4.91 2.13
CA THR A 86 -0.62 3.53 2.30
C THR A 86 -2.05 3.39 1.75
N ARG A 87 -2.25 2.43 0.86
CA ARG A 87 -3.50 2.13 0.15
C ARG A 87 -3.90 0.67 0.37
N LEU A 88 -4.44 0.36 1.56
CA LEU A 88 -4.84 -1.01 1.93
C LEU A 88 -5.92 -1.59 1.01
N ASP A 89 -6.75 -0.76 0.40
CA ASP A 89 -7.73 -1.16 -0.60
C ASP A 89 -7.08 -1.81 -1.83
N ARG A 90 -5.98 -1.21 -2.34
CA ARG A 90 -5.19 -1.79 -3.43
C ARG A 90 -4.46 -3.05 -3.01
N VAL A 91 -3.86 -3.04 -1.82
CA VAL A 91 -3.17 -4.23 -1.26
C VAL A 91 -4.13 -5.41 -1.18
N THR A 92 -5.34 -5.20 -0.66
CA THR A 92 -6.36 -6.25 -0.56
C THR A 92 -6.79 -6.75 -1.95
N ALA A 93 -7.00 -5.84 -2.91
CA ALA A 93 -7.42 -6.19 -4.26
C ALA A 93 -6.35 -7.02 -5.00
N VAL A 94 -5.06 -6.64 -4.89
CA VAL A 94 -3.95 -7.41 -5.50
C VAL A 94 -3.80 -8.77 -4.84
N ASN A 95 -3.90 -8.86 -3.51
CA ASN A 95 -3.83 -10.14 -2.80
C ASN A 95 -4.99 -11.07 -3.19
N GLN A 96 -6.18 -10.54 -3.37
CA GLN A 96 -7.33 -11.32 -3.85
C GLN A 96 -7.09 -11.82 -5.28
N LEU A 97 -6.67 -10.93 -6.17
CA LEU A 97 -6.37 -11.27 -7.56
C LEU A 97 -5.25 -12.33 -7.66
N SER A 98 -4.20 -12.24 -6.85
CA SER A 98 -3.10 -13.22 -6.86
C SER A 98 -3.58 -14.63 -6.51
N ARG A 99 -4.55 -14.77 -5.59
CA ARG A 99 -5.16 -16.06 -5.25
C ARG A 99 -6.07 -16.58 -6.39
N GLU A 100 -6.80 -15.69 -7.02
CA GLU A 100 -7.63 -16.05 -8.17
C GLU A 100 -6.79 -16.52 -9.36
N ILE A 101 -5.60 -15.90 -9.56
CA ILE A 101 -4.62 -16.35 -10.56
C ILE A 101 -4.06 -17.75 -10.18
N GLU A 102 -3.73 -17.98 -8.91
CA GLU A 102 -3.26 -19.28 -8.43
C GLU A 102 -4.27 -20.41 -8.67
N HIS A 103 -5.58 -20.08 -8.63
CA HIS A 103 -6.66 -21.01 -8.98
C HIS A 103 -6.93 -21.13 -10.49
N GLY A 104 -6.17 -20.43 -11.33
CA GLY A 104 -6.27 -20.52 -12.78
C GLY A 104 -7.48 -19.79 -13.40
N PHE A 105 -8.06 -18.80 -12.69
CA PHE A 105 -9.24 -18.09 -13.17
C PHE A 105 -8.95 -17.06 -14.27
N TYR A 106 -7.70 -16.63 -14.44
CA TYR A 106 -7.36 -15.57 -15.39
C TYR A 106 -6.13 -15.94 -16.23
N THR A 107 -6.21 -15.58 -17.51
CA THR A 107 -5.02 -15.54 -18.37
C THR A 107 -4.09 -14.39 -17.98
N PRO A 108 -2.80 -14.42 -18.37
CA PRO A 108 -1.89 -13.31 -18.06
C PRO A 108 -2.39 -11.95 -18.57
N GLU A 109 -3.04 -11.91 -19.73
CA GLU A 109 -3.58 -10.69 -20.33
C GLU A 109 -4.73 -10.12 -19.50
N GLU A 110 -5.67 -10.98 -19.08
CA GLU A 110 -6.81 -10.58 -18.23
C GLU A 110 -6.34 -10.10 -16.85
N ALA A 111 -5.39 -10.82 -16.26
CA ALA A 111 -4.80 -10.45 -14.99
C ALA A 111 -4.09 -9.09 -15.07
N TYR A 112 -3.36 -8.82 -16.18
CA TYR A 112 -2.71 -7.55 -16.40
C TYR A 112 -3.72 -6.39 -16.47
N GLN A 113 -4.82 -6.57 -17.20
CA GLN A 113 -5.88 -5.56 -17.27
C GLN A 113 -6.51 -5.28 -15.90
N LYS A 114 -6.81 -6.34 -15.12
CA LYS A 114 -7.32 -6.18 -13.75
C LYS A 114 -6.34 -5.43 -12.83
N LEU A 115 -5.04 -5.69 -12.95
CA LEU A 115 -4.03 -4.95 -12.19
C LEU A 115 -3.99 -3.47 -12.59
N GLN A 116 -4.16 -3.15 -13.87
CA GLN A 116 -4.27 -1.75 -14.31
C GLN A 116 -5.49 -1.06 -13.72
N ASP A 117 -6.63 -1.75 -13.65
CA ASP A 117 -7.85 -1.23 -13.00
C ASP A 117 -7.61 -0.98 -11.50
N ILE A 118 -6.95 -1.90 -10.81
CA ILE A 118 -6.57 -1.74 -9.41
C ILE A 118 -5.61 -0.55 -9.22
N GLN A 119 -4.65 -0.38 -10.13
CA GLN A 119 -3.72 0.75 -10.10
C GLN A 119 -4.42 2.10 -10.25
N GLN A 120 -5.50 2.13 -11.02
CA GLN A 120 -6.30 3.35 -11.28
C GLN A 120 -7.41 3.58 -10.25
N MET A 121 -7.59 2.69 -9.26
CA MET A 121 -8.62 2.86 -8.23
C MET A 121 -8.53 4.25 -7.59
N PRO A 122 -9.65 5.02 -7.56
CA PRO A 122 -9.67 6.34 -6.95
C PRO A 122 -9.43 6.26 -5.44
N ALA A 123 -8.80 7.29 -4.88
CA ALA A 123 -8.68 7.41 -3.43
C ALA A 123 -10.06 7.54 -2.78
N LYS A 124 -10.22 6.97 -1.57
CA LYS A 124 -11.46 7.13 -0.79
C LYS A 124 -11.73 8.62 -0.54
N ARG A 125 -13.01 8.98 -0.43
CA ARG A 125 -13.42 10.38 -0.18
C ARG A 125 -12.78 10.89 1.12
N ASN A 126 -12.24 12.08 1.07
CA ASN A 126 -11.57 12.74 2.20
C ASN A 126 -12.45 12.79 3.46
N LEU A 127 -13.76 12.96 3.29
CA LEU A 127 -14.69 12.99 4.41
C LEU A 127 -14.71 11.68 5.21
N CYS A 128 -14.69 10.51 4.52
CA CYS A 128 -14.62 9.21 5.19
C CYS A 128 -13.31 9.04 5.96
N GLN A 129 -12.21 9.55 5.43
CA GLN A 129 -10.90 9.48 6.08
C GLN A 129 -10.83 10.38 7.31
N ILE A 130 -11.42 11.59 7.25
CA ILE A 130 -11.53 12.51 8.38
C ILE A 130 -12.34 11.85 9.51
N LEU A 131 -13.52 11.31 9.20
CA LEU A 131 -14.36 10.64 10.18
C LEU A 131 -13.69 9.41 10.78
N ALA A 132 -13.04 8.58 9.96
CA ALA A 132 -12.30 7.42 10.42
C ALA A 132 -11.15 7.78 11.37
N SER A 133 -10.43 8.89 11.10
CA SER A 133 -9.39 9.40 11.99
C SER A 133 -9.95 9.81 13.36
N GLY A 134 -11.08 10.53 13.37
CA GLY A 134 -11.75 10.89 14.63
C GLY A 134 -12.21 9.68 15.41
N VAL A 135 -12.94 8.75 14.78
CA VAL A 135 -13.41 7.52 15.41
C VAL A 135 -12.23 6.70 15.95
N GLY A 136 -11.19 6.50 15.16
CA GLY A 136 -10.00 5.77 15.58
C GLY A 136 -9.35 6.40 16.82
N SER A 137 -9.16 7.73 16.82
CA SER A 137 -8.58 8.44 17.98
C SER A 137 -9.42 8.29 19.25
N GLY A 138 -10.76 8.40 19.14
CA GLY A 138 -11.67 8.22 20.26
C GLY A 138 -11.66 6.79 20.80
N CYS A 139 -11.70 5.78 19.93
CA CYS A 139 -11.62 4.37 20.30
C CYS A 139 -10.28 4.04 20.98
N PHE A 140 -9.16 4.52 20.47
CA PHE A 140 -7.86 4.31 21.12
C PHE A 140 -7.80 4.97 22.50
N CYS A 141 -8.33 6.18 22.66
CA CYS A 141 -8.40 6.83 23.96
C CYS A 141 -9.18 5.98 24.98
N TYR A 142 -10.31 5.42 24.58
CA TYR A 142 -11.09 4.50 25.42
C TYR A 142 -10.33 3.22 25.79
N LEU A 143 -9.64 2.60 24.83
CA LEU A 143 -8.83 1.40 25.06
C LEU A 143 -7.69 1.63 26.06
N PHE A 144 -7.13 2.83 26.11
CA PHE A 144 -6.11 3.21 27.09
C PHE A 144 -6.67 3.74 28.43
N GLY A 145 -7.97 3.55 28.67
CA GLY A 145 -8.60 3.88 29.94
C GLY A 145 -9.01 5.35 30.09
N GLY A 146 -9.13 6.08 28.99
CA GLY A 146 -9.62 7.46 29.01
C GLY A 146 -11.12 7.55 29.34
N ASP A 147 -11.50 8.60 30.07
CA ASP A 147 -12.88 8.92 30.38
C ASP A 147 -13.69 9.27 29.12
N PRO A 148 -15.04 9.17 29.13
CA PRO A 148 -15.88 9.55 27.99
C PRO A 148 -15.62 10.97 27.47
N VAL A 149 -15.31 11.91 28.36
CA VAL A 149 -14.94 13.29 28.00
C VAL A 149 -13.61 13.31 27.25
N ASP A 150 -12.65 12.49 27.66
CA ASP A 150 -11.35 12.35 27.00
C ASP A 150 -11.50 11.77 25.60
N CYS A 151 -12.38 10.79 25.45
CA CYS A 151 -12.69 10.17 24.15
C CYS A 151 -13.28 11.19 23.15
N ILE A 152 -14.17 12.07 23.62
CA ILE A 152 -14.74 13.14 22.78
C ILE A 152 -13.64 14.13 22.33
N VAL A 153 -12.76 14.51 23.27
CA VAL A 153 -11.64 15.42 22.93
C VAL A 153 -10.65 14.75 21.97
N ALA A 154 -10.33 13.48 22.18
CA ALA A 154 -9.49 12.71 21.28
C ALA A 154 -10.14 12.57 19.87
N PHE A 155 -11.44 12.34 19.81
CA PHE A 155 -12.20 12.31 18.55
C PHE A 155 -12.05 13.62 17.78
N ILE A 156 -12.31 14.76 18.43
CA ILE A 156 -12.19 16.10 17.82
C ILE A 156 -10.75 16.37 17.39
N ALA A 157 -9.77 16.03 18.24
CA ALA A 157 -8.36 16.19 17.91
C ALA A 157 -7.95 15.38 16.67
N GLY A 158 -8.46 14.15 16.55
CA GLY A 158 -8.23 13.29 15.37
C GLY A 158 -8.84 13.86 14.08
N LEU A 159 -10.06 14.43 14.16
CA LEU A 159 -10.68 15.13 13.03
C LEU A 159 -9.82 16.32 12.58
N LEU A 160 -9.43 17.18 13.53
CA LEU A 160 -8.63 18.37 13.26
C LEU A 160 -7.25 18.04 12.72
N LEU A 161 -6.60 17.02 13.27
CA LEU A 161 -5.31 16.53 12.78
C LEU A 161 -5.41 16.12 11.31
N TYR A 162 -6.44 15.34 10.95
CA TYR A 162 -6.55 14.86 9.57
C TYR A 162 -6.85 15.99 8.60
N VAL A 163 -7.71 16.95 8.98
CA VAL A 163 -7.95 18.17 8.19
C VAL A 163 -6.64 18.95 8.02
N TYR A 164 -5.87 19.12 9.09
CA TYR A 164 -4.55 19.76 9.05
C TYR A 164 -3.61 19.04 8.06
N LEU A 165 -3.52 17.71 8.14
CA LEU A 165 -2.68 16.93 7.22
C LEU A 165 -3.10 17.10 5.76
N LEU A 166 -4.40 17.13 5.46
CA LEU A 166 -4.90 17.39 4.10
C LEU A 166 -4.52 18.79 3.58
N CYS A 167 -4.46 19.78 4.47
CA CYS A 167 -4.02 21.13 4.11
C CYS A 167 -2.51 21.19 3.88
N VAL A 168 -1.72 20.54 4.74
CA VAL A 168 -0.26 20.53 4.68
C VAL A 168 0.26 19.73 3.49
N VAL A 169 -0.37 18.59 3.15
CA VAL A 169 0.00 17.80 1.97
C VAL A 169 -0.11 18.60 0.67
N LYS A 170 -1.04 19.51 0.57
CA LYS A 170 -1.13 20.43 -0.57
C LYS A 170 0.07 21.39 -0.70
N GLY A 171 0.78 21.64 0.39
CA GLY A 171 1.95 22.52 0.47
C GLY A 171 3.30 21.88 0.10
N GLN A 172 3.32 20.65 -0.41
CA GLN A 172 4.54 19.92 -0.84
C GLN A 172 5.63 19.78 0.25
N LEU A 173 5.26 19.73 1.53
CA LEU A 173 6.21 19.46 2.59
C LEU A 173 6.69 18.00 2.56
N SER A 174 7.93 17.77 3.00
CA SER A 174 8.46 16.40 3.12
C SER A 174 7.66 15.59 4.13
N LYS A 175 7.59 14.26 3.95
CA LYS A 175 6.87 13.35 4.88
C LYS A 175 7.33 13.51 6.33
N ILE A 176 8.64 13.73 6.54
CA ILE A 176 9.23 13.95 7.87
C ILE A 176 8.71 15.25 8.49
N ALA A 177 8.75 16.35 7.74
CA ALA A 177 8.23 17.63 8.20
C ALA A 177 6.73 17.57 8.52
N THR A 178 5.95 16.88 7.70
CA THR A 178 4.52 16.66 7.92
C THR A 178 4.25 15.88 9.21
N ASN A 179 5.00 14.82 9.49
CA ASN A 179 4.84 14.03 10.72
C ASN A 179 5.24 14.84 11.97
N ILE A 180 6.34 15.55 11.91
CA ILE A 180 6.78 16.42 13.03
C ILE A 180 5.74 17.50 13.32
N SER A 181 5.29 18.22 12.31
CA SER A 181 4.29 19.30 12.46
C SER A 181 2.94 18.77 12.93
N GLY A 182 2.52 17.59 12.47
CA GLY A 182 1.31 16.92 12.95
C GLY A 182 1.41 16.52 14.42
N GLY A 183 2.55 15.97 14.85
CA GLY A 183 2.82 15.65 16.25
C GLY A 183 2.81 16.90 17.14
N MET A 184 3.45 17.98 16.73
CA MET A 184 3.40 19.27 17.43
C MET A 184 1.97 19.81 17.57
N PHE A 185 1.17 19.70 16.50
CA PHE A 185 -0.23 20.16 16.49
C PHE A 185 -1.08 19.39 17.51
N VAL A 186 -0.98 18.05 17.55
CA VAL A 186 -1.72 17.23 18.53
C VAL A 186 -1.26 17.50 19.95
N THR A 187 0.06 17.62 20.18
CA THR A 187 0.61 17.95 21.50
C THR A 187 0.11 19.30 22.00
N PHE A 188 0.05 20.31 21.11
CA PHE A 188 -0.48 21.62 21.47
C PHE A 188 -1.95 21.55 21.92
N ILE A 189 -2.82 20.79 21.21
CA ILE A 189 -4.22 20.54 21.60
C ILE A 189 -4.28 19.87 22.98
N ALA A 190 -3.44 18.85 23.22
CA ALA A 190 -3.40 18.12 24.48
C ALA A 190 -2.99 19.03 25.65
N VAL A 191 -1.96 19.86 25.48
CA VAL A 191 -1.49 20.80 26.52
C VAL A 191 -2.56 21.85 26.86
N LEU A 192 -3.27 22.37 25.86
CA LEU A 192 -4.39 23.30 26.10
C LEU A 192 -5.49 22.68 26.99
N LYS A 193 -5.77 21.39 26.81
CA LYS A 193 -6.73 20.67 27.67
C LYS A 193 -6.20 20.48 29.09
N ILE A 194 -4.97 20.00 29.23
CA ILE A 194 -4.33 19.76 30.54
C ILE A 194 -4.21 21.07 31.33
N GLY A 195 -3.79 22.15 30.68
CA GLY A 195 -3.70 23.47 31.29
C GLY A 195 -5.05 23.98 31.83
N ARG A 196 -6.17 23.68 31.14
CA ARG A 196 -7.51 24.02 31.59
C ARG A 196 -8.00 23.16 32.76
N ALA A 197 -7.67 21.87 32.76
CA ALA A 197 -8.02 20.96 33.87
C ALA A 197 -7.27 21.32 35.15
N SER A 198 -5.97 21.60 35.07
CA SER A 198 -5.14 22.02 36.21
C SER A 198 -5.56 23.36 36.82
N CYS A 199 -6.09 24.30 36.04
CA CYS A 199 -6.68 25.54 36.58
C CYS A 199 -7.99 25.31 37.32
N ARG A 200 -8.73 24.26 37.00
CA ARG A 200 -10.04 23.97 37.62
C ARG A 200 -9.93 23.26 38.96
N GLU A 201 -8.85 22.50 39.17
CA GLU A 201 -8.60 21.84 40.46
C GLU A 201 -7.99 22.78 41.56
N ARG A 202 -7.57 23.99 41.18
CA ARG A 202 -7.00 24.96 42.15
C ARG A 202 -7.96 26.00 42.68
N VAL A 203 -9.25 25.87 42.40
CA VAL A 203 -10.35 26.68 42.96
C VAL A 203 -11.26 25.78 43.77
#